data_441bab8f156ce2d95d1b6c981a1aa00e
#
_entry.id   441bab8f156ce2d95d1b6c981a1aa00e
#
_cell.length_a   1.000
_cell.length_b   1.000
_cell.length_c   1.000
_cell.angle_alpha   90.00
_cell.angle_beta   90.00
_cell.angle_gamma   90.00
#
_symmetry.space_group_name_H-M   'P 1'
#
loop_
_entity.id
_entity.type
_entity.pdbx_description
1 polymer ?
#
loop_
_entity_poly.entity_id
_entity_poly.type
_entity_poly.pdbx_seq_one_letter_code
_entity_poly.pdbx_strand_id
1 'polypeptide(L)'
;LGLPVWFHPICDVQRRDPELDAERPFLGDADAVIRRGDVLHCDVGIRYLRLCTDTQEMGYVLRAGERDVPDGLVRALAVGNRWQDLLTSSFVAGRTGNQILAATLEKCAEAGITGSVYTHPLGFFGHAAGPTIGMWDNQGPTPVRGDWPLFPNTCYAIEGNVRVPLPEWQGQPVQIGLEQDACFDGERVVYLGGRQT
;
A
#
# COMPACT_ATOMS: atom_id res chain seq x y z
N LEU A 1 2.91 15.19 -19.53
CA LEU A 1 4.21 14.61 -19.95
C LEU A 1 4.05 13.55 -21.04
N GLY A 2 2.83 13.01 -21.28
CA GLY A 2 2.57 12.03 -22.33
C GLY A 2 3.23 10.66 -22.10
N LEU A 3 3.59 10.35 -20.86
CA LEU A 3 4.14 9.03 -20.52
C LEU A 3 3.03 7.96 -20.56
N PRO A 4 3.30 6.77 -21.14
CA PRO A 4 2.32 5.71 -21.17
C PRO A 4 2.11 5.13 -19.78
N VAL A 5 0.86 4.90 -19.40
CA VAL A 5 0.49 4.09 -18.23
C VAL A 5 0.53 2.61 -18.60
N TRP A 6 0.74 1.73 -17.62
CA TRP A 6 0.70 0.29 -17.86
C TRP A 6 -0.58 -0.37 -17.31
N PHE A 7 -1.34 0.36 -16.50
CA PHE A 7 -2.73 0.08 -16.14
C PHE A 7 -3.53 1.39 -16.10
N HIS A 8 -4.85 1.30 -16.04
CA HIS A 8 -5.71 2.47 -15.91
C HIS A 8 -5.58 3.03 -14.48
N PRO A 9 -5.21 4.32 -14.30
CA PRO A 9 -5.14 4.91 -12.97
C PRO A 9 -6.44 4.73 -12.18
N ILE A 10 -6.30 4.38 -10.92
CA ILE A 10 -7.42 4.15 -10.01
C ILE A 10 -7.47 5.32 -9.02
N CYS A 11 -8.68 5.77 -8.70
CA CYS A 11 -8.89 6.72 -7.62
C CYS A 11 -10.15 6.31 -6.84
N ASP A 12 -9.93 5.84 -5.63
CA ASP A 12 -10.99 5.42 -4.72
C ASP A 12 -11.30 6.52 -3.70
N VAL A 13 -12.56 6.56 -3.27
CA VAL A 13 -13.05 7.53 -2.29
C VAL A 13 -13.52 6.80 -1.04
N GLN A 14 -13.02 7.23 0.11
CA GLN A 14 -13.52 6.82 1.41
C GLN A 14 -14.19 8.01 2.08
N ARG A 15 -15.35 7.77 2.64
CA ARG A 15 -16.15 8.79 3.32
C ARG A 15 -16.70 8.22 4.62
N ARG A 16 -16.73 9.06 5.67
CA ARG A 16 -17.54 8.72 6.82
C ARG A 16 -19.00 8.62 6.38
N ASP A 17 -19.52 7.43 6.44
CA ASP A 17 -20.92 7.16 6.16
C ASP A 17 -21.46 6.18 7.21
N PRO A 18 -22.54 6.54 7.96
CA PRO A 18 -23.14 5.67 8.96
C PRO A 18 -23.75 4.39 8.37
N GLU A 19 -24.00 4.36 7.05
CA GLU A 19 -24.56 3.20 6.35
C GLU A 19 -23.48 2.30 5.72
N LEU A 20 -22.21 2.75 5.66
CA LEU A 20 -21.11 1.93 5.15
C LEU A 20 -20.69 0.89 6.18
N ASP A 21 -20.64 -0.35 5.73
CA ASP A 21 -20.08 -1.47 6.47
C ASP A 21 -18.58 -1.24 6.74
N ALA A 22 -18.11 -1.57 7.95
CA ALA A 22 -16.70 -1.50 8.32
C ALA A 22 -15.79 -2.36 7.43
N GLU A 23 -16.34 -3.38 6.76
CA GLU A 23 -15.61 -4.22 5.81
C GLU A 23 -15.48 -3.61 4.41
N ARG A 24 -16.26 -2.56 4.11
CA ARG A 24 -16.25 -1.86 2.82
C ARG A 24 -16.04 -0.37 3.02
N PRO A 25 -14.81 0.08 3.30
CA PRO A 25 -14.53 1.50 3.56
C PRO A 25 -14.63 2.40 2.32
N PHE A 26 -14.68 1.81 1.13
CA PHE A 26 -14.76 2.55 -0.12
C PHE A 26 -16.21 2.70 -0.59
N LEU A 27 -16.52 3.87 -1.11
CA LEU A 27 -17.73 4.05 -1.91
C LEU A 27 -17.55 3.21 -3.17
N GLY A 28 -18.29 2.12 -3.28
CA GLY A 28 -18.19 1.17 -4.39
C GLY A 28 -18.76 1.68 -5.72
N ASP A 29 -18.79 3.00 -5.91
CA ASP A 29 -19.33 3.64 -7.09
C ASP A 29 -18.20 4.32 -7.86
N ALA A 30 -17.90 3.83 -9.05
CA ALA A 30 -16.91 4.43 -9.96
C ALA A 30 -17.24 5.90 -10.32
N ASP A 31 -18.49 6.32 -10.10
CA ASP A 31 -19.01 7.67 -10.34
C ASP A 31 -19.07 8.52 -9.06
N ALA A 32 -18.42 8.11 -7.98
CA ALA A 32 -18.45 8.84 -6.72
C ALA A 32 -17.89 10.27 -6.89
N VAL A 33 -18.74 11.26 -6.69
CA VAL A 33 -18.32 12.68 -6.72
C VAL A 33 -17.52 12.98 -5.45
N ILE A 34 -16.28 13.42 -5.62
CA ILE A 34 -15.38 13.83 -4.54
C ILE A 34 -15.98 15.03 -3.80
N ARG A 35 -16.01 14.95 -2.47
CA ARG A 35 -16.58 15.95 -1.58
C ARG A 35 -15.60 16.34 -0.48
N ARG A 36 -15.85 17.48 0.15
CA ARG A 36 -15.08 17.91 1.33
C ARG A 36 -15.22 16.91 2.48
N GLY A 37 -14.10 16.51 3.05
CA GLY A 37 -14.00 15.52 4.10
C GLY A 37 -13.77 14.09 3.60
N ASP A 38 -13.68 13.88 2.29
CA ASP A 38 -13.32 12.59 1.71
C ASP A 38 -11.82 12.31 1.86
N VAL A 39 -11.51 11.05 2.06
CA VAL A 39 -10.17 10.50 1.93
C VAL A 39 -10.08 9.83 0.57
N LEU A 40 -9.04 10.17 -0.18
CA LEU A 40 -8.76 9.64 -1.51
C LEU A 40 -7.62 8.65 -1.43
N HIS A 41 -7.70 7.62 -2.23
CA HIS A 41 -6.61 6.70 -2.52
C HIS A 41 -6.40 6.70 -4.02
N CYS A 42 -5.19 7.02 -4.47
CA CYS A 42 -4.85 7.05 -5.89
C CYS A 42 -3.74 6.04 -6.15
N ASP A 43 -3.91 5.26 -7.22
CA ASP A 43 -2.98 4.24 -7.66
C ASP A 43 -2.61 4.50 -9.13
N VAL A 44 -1.31 4.66 -9.39
CA VAL A 44 -0.79 5.09 -10.70
C VAL A 44 0.52 4.38 -11.04
N GLY A 45 0.53 3.73 -12.21
CA GLY A 45 1.72 3.13 -12.77
C GLY A 45 2.04 3.66 -14.18
N ILE A 46 3.25 4.13 -14.39
CA ILE A 46 3.73 4.60 -15.69
C ILE A 46 4.87 3.73 -16.22
N ARG A 47 5.11 3.82 -17.53
CA ARG A 47 6.34 3.28 -18.15
C ARG A 47 7.28 4.42 -18.50
N TYR A 48 8.49 4.35 -17.93
CA TYR A 48 9.54 5.30 -18.23
C TYR A 48 10.86 4.55 -18.48
N LEU A 49 11.51 4.86 -19.60
CA LEU A 49 12.75 4.18 -20.03
C LEU A 49 12.66 2.63 -20.01
N ARG A 50 11.49 2.09 -20.38
CA ARG A 50 11.17 0.66 -20.41
C ARG A 50 11.02 0.00 -19.02
N LEU A 51 10.94 0.76 -17.97
CA LEU A 51 10.64 0.29 -16.61
C LEU A 51 9.24 0.75 -16.21
N CYS A 52 8.53 -0.09 -15.48
CA CYS A 52 7.28 0.26 -14.83
C CYS A 52 7.55 0.86 -13.45
N THR A 53 6.77 1.88 -13.09
CA THR A 53 6.59 2.30 -11.70
C THR A 53 5.25 1.81 -11.20
N ASP A 54 5.07 1.76 -9.89
CA ASP A 54 3.81 1.45 -9.24
C ASP A 54 3.73 2.17 -7.89
N THR A 55 2.77 3.10 -7.77
CA THR A 55 2.72 3.96 -6.60
C THR A 55 1.30 4.27 -6.18
N GLN A 56 1.05 4.16 -4.88
CA GLN A 56 -0.21 4.57 -4.26
C GLN A 56 0.03 5.69 -3.27
N GLU A 57 -0.86 6.70 -3.33
CA GLU A 57 -0.82 7.87 -2.48
C GLU A 57 -2.20 8.15 -1.88
N MET A 58 -2.20 8.62 -0.64
CA MET A 58 -3.40 9.04 0.07
C MET A 58 -3.59 10.55 -0.06
N GLY A 59 -4.84 10.99 -0.16
CA GLY A 59 -5.22 12.40 -0.17
C GLY A 59 -6.39 12.66 0.78
N TYR A 60 -6.52 13.91 1.25
CA TYR A 60 -7.67 14.35 2.03
C TYR A 60 -8.23 15.65 1.48
N VAL A 61 -9.54 15.72 1.28
CA VAL A 61 -10.21 16.92 0.80
C VAL A 61 -10.64 17.75 2.00
N LEU A 62 -9.90 18.83 2.28
CA LEU A 62 -10.15 19.69 3.44
C LEU A 62 -11.61 20.16 3.52
N ARG A 63 -12.21 20.10 4.70
CA ARG A 63 -13.51 20.70 4.99
C ARG A 63 -13.42 22.20 5.05
N ALA A 64 -14.57 22.87 5.00
CA ALA A 64 -14.60 24.32 5.15
C ALA A 64 -14.06 24.71 6.54
N GLY A 65 -13.05 25.59 6.56
CA GLY A 65 -12.39 26.06 7.78
C GLY A 65 -11.19 25.23 8.25
N GLU A 66 -10.99 24.02 7.71
CA GLU A 66 -9.76 23.26 7.98
C GLU A 66 -8.58 23.89 7.20
N ARG A 67 -7.42 23.88 7.81
CA ARG A 67 -6.16 24.38 7.22
C ARG A 67 -5.17 23.25 6.96
N ASP A 68 -5.41 22.10 7.55
CA ASP A 68 -4.53 20.93 7.47
C ASP A 68 -5.33 19.65 7.64
N VAL A 69 -4.70 18.51 7.38
CA VAL A 69 -5.27 17.18 7.55
C VAL A 69 -5.58 16.92 9.03
N PRO A 70 -6.74 16.35 9.38
CA PRO A 70 -7.04 15.98 10.77
C PRO A 70 -5.99 15.03 11.39
N ASP A 71 -5.67 15.26 12.66
CA ASP A 71 -4.65 14.48 13.39
C ASP A 71 -4.90 12.96 13.37
N GLY A 72 -6.16 12.53 13.32
CA GLY A 72 -6.51 11.12 13.22
C GLY A 72 -6.00 10.49 11.91
N LEU A 73 -6.13 11.21 10.80
CA LEU A 73 -5.62 10.74 9.50
C LEU A 73 -4.09 10.77 9.45
N VAL A 74 -3.45 11.78 10.04
CA VAL A 74 -1.98 11.83 10.15
C VAL A 74 -1.48 10.62 10.95
N ARG A 75 -2.13 10.30 12.08
CA ARG A 75 -1.79 9.09 12.87
C ARG A 75 -2.06 7.80 12.09
N ALA A 76 -3.13 7.73 11.32
CA ALA A 76 -3.43 6.56 10.49
C ALA A 76 -2.35 6.33 9.41
N LEU A 77 -1.90 7.40 8.75
CA LEU A 77 -0.77 7.33 7.80
C LEU A 77 0.52 6.86 8.50
N ALA A 78 0.79 7.34 9.71
CA ALA A 78 1.95 6.89 10.49
C ALA A 78 1.88 5.39 10.83
N VAL A 79 0.68 4.82 11.06
CA VAL A 79 0.49 3.37 11.21
C VAL A 79 0.81 2.65 9.90
N GLY A 80 0.38 3.18 8.75
CA GLY A 80 0.73 2.66 7.43
C GLY A 80 2.23 2.65 7.18
N ASN A 81 2.92 3.76 7.49
CA ASN A 81 4.37 3.85 7.39
C ASN A 81 5.07 2.84 8.32
N ARG A 82 4.57 2.66 9.55
CA ARG A 82 5.09 1.65 10.47
C ARG A 82 4.91 0.24 9.92
N TRP A 83 3.77 -0.05 9.30
CA TRP A 83 3.52 -1.31 8.61
C TRP A 83 4.55 -1.57 7.50
N GLN A 84 4.85 -0.58 6.64
CA GLN A 84 5.90 -0.70 5.61
C GLN A 84 7.28 -0.95 6.22
N ASP A 85 7.61 -0.34 7.38
CA ASP A 85 8.87 -0.62 8.09
C ASP A 85 8.95 -2.08 8.56
N LEU A 86 7.85 -2.65 9.05
CA LEU A 86 7.79 -4.06 9.46
C LEU A 86 7.95 -5.00 8.27
N LEU A 87 7.30 -4.70 7.14
CA LEU A 87 7.43 -5.44 5.90
C LEU A 87 8.86 -5.40 5.38
N THR A 88 9.43 -4.21 5.19
CA THR A 88 10.77 -4.06 4.63
C THR A 88 11.87 -4.62 5.53
N SER A 89 11.67 -4.60 6.87
CA SER A 89 12.57 -5.27 7.82
C SER A 89 12.54 -6.79 7.74
N SER A 90 11.59 -7.37 7.00
CA SER A 90 11.49 -8.82 6.78
C SER A 90 12.20 -9.28 5.50
N PHE A 91 12.66 -8.32 4.66
CA PHE A 91 13.44 -8.60 3.45
C PHE A 91 14.83 -9.10 3.84
N VAL A 92 15.09 -10.35 3.49
CA VAL A 92 16.39 -11.01 3.70
C VAL A 92 16.72 -11.81 2.45
N ALA A 93 17.90 -11.63 1.89
CA ALA A 93 18.35 -12.36 0.71
C ALA A 93 18.19 -13.88 0.90
N GLY A 94 17.63 -14.56 -0.09
CA GLY A 94 17.37 -15.99 -0.07
C GLY A 94 16.06 -16.41 0.62
N ARG A 95 15.40 -15.55 1.40
CA ARG A 95 14.04 -15.86 1.89
C ARG A 95 13.06 -15.89 0.72
N THR A 96 12.09 -16.80 0.78
CA THR A 96 11.00 -16.81 -0.19
C THR A 96 9.97 -15.73 0.13
N GLY A 97 9.16 -15.35 -0.86
CA GLY A 97 8.05 -14.42 -0.65
C GLY A 97 7.11 -14.86 0.46
N ASN A 98 6.80 -16.16 0.52
CA ASN A 98 5.97 -16.74 1.57
C ASN A 98 6.61 -16.63 2.97
N GLN A 99 7.93 -16.77 3.09
CA GLN A 99 8.65 -16.59 4.35
C GLN A 99 8.68 -15.12 4.78
N ILE A 100 8.82 -14.19 3.83
CA ILE A 100 8.77 -12.76 4.11
C ILE A 100 7.37 -12.36 4.57
N LEU A 101 6.32 -12.84 3.88
CA LEU A 101 4.94 -12.61 4.28
C LEU A 101 4.68 -13.08 5.72
N ALA A 102 5.02 -14.33 6.02
CA ALA A 102 4.81 -14.89 7.36
C ALA A 102 5.50 -14.07 8.45
N ALA A 103 6.78 -13.71 8.25
CA ALA A 103 7.52 -12.88 9.19
C ALA A 103 6.94 -11.46 9.33
N THR A 104 6.38 -10.89 8.25
CA THR A 104 5.73 -9.59 8.28
C THR A 104 4.44 -9.63 9.08
N LEU A 105 3.58 -10.63 8.82
CA LEU A 105 2.31 -10.78 9.51
C LEU A 105 2.51 -11.02 11.02
N GLU A 106 3.52 -11.80 11.42
CA GLU A 106 3.91 -11.99 12.81
C GLU A 106 4.27 -10.67 13.48
N LYS A 107 5.18 -9.89 12.88
CA LYS A 107 5.57 -8.56 13.39
C LYS A 107 4.40 -7.58 13.46
N CYS A 108 3.51 -7.60 12.47
CA CYS A 108 2.30 -6.78 12.48
C CYS A 108 1.37 -7.15 13.64
N ALA A 109 1.16 -8.45 13.87
CA ALA A 109 0.36 -8.94 14.99
C ALA A 109 0.95 -8.53 16.35
N GLU A 110 2.27 -8.65 16.53
CA GLU A 110 2.98 -8.18 17.73
C GLU A 110 2.84 -6.66 17.94
N ALA A 111 2.82 -5.90 16.85
CA ALA A 111 2.64 -4.45 16.88
C ALA A 111 1.17 -4.00 17.00
N GLY A 112 0.21 -4.94 16.99
CA GLY A 112 -1.23 -4.63 17.00
C GLY A 112 -1.71 -3.94 15.72
N ILE A 113 -1.02 -4.15 14.58
CA ILE A 113 -1.37 -3.56 13.30
C ILE A 113 -2.14 -4.59 12.47
N THR A 114 -3.35 -4.21 12.06
CA THR A 114 -4.17 -5.01 11.14
C THR A 114 -4.04 -4.45 9.74
N GLY A 115 -3.62 -5.29 8.79
CA GLY A 115 -3.42 -4.89 7.40
C GLY A 115 -3.20 -6.07 6.48
N SER A 116 -3.01 -5.79 5.20
CA SER A 116 -2.68 -6.78 4.18
C SER A 116 -1.41 -6.41 3.44
N VAL A 117 -0.72 -7.41 2.93
CA VAL A 117 0.50 -7.30 2.13
C VAL A 117 0.20 -7.75 0.71
N TYR A 118 0.55 -6.93 -0.26
CA TYR A 118 0.54 -7.31 -1.66
C TYR A 118 1.76 -6.67 -2.34
N THR A 119 2.93 -7.22 -2.10
CA THR A 119 4.20 -6.67 -2.56
C THR A 119 4.76 -7.57 -3.66
N HIS A 120 5.16 -6.97 -4.76
CA HIS A 120 5.59 -7.70 -5.95
C HIS A 120 6.83 -7.07 -6.60
N PRO A 121 7.62 -7.87 -7.36
CA PRO A 121 8.73 -7.34 -8.12
C PRO A 121 8.28 -6.37 -9.21
N LEU A 122 9.07 -5.32 -9.44
CA LEU A 122 8.93 -4.35 -10.52
C LEU A 122 10.10 -4.45 -11.50
N GLY A 123 9.84 -4.08 -12.76
CA GLY A 123 10.87 -4.02 -13.78
C GLY A 123 10.31 -3.65 -15.14
N PHE A 124 10.62 -4.44 -16.16
CA PHE A 124 10.07 -4.28 -17.51
C PHE A 124 8.53 -4.46 -17.54
N PHE A 125 8.00 -5.25 -16.61
CA PHE A 125 6.57 -5.42 -16.35
C PHE A 125 6.26 -4.89 -14.96
N GLY A 126 5.05 -4.36 -14.74
CA GLY A 126 4.58 -3.91 -13.44
C GLY A 126 4.52 -5.05 -12.41
N HIS A 127 4.07 -6.24 -12.83
CA HIS A 127 4.23 -7.47 -12.06
C HIS A 127 5.37 -8.28 -12.68
N ALA A 128 6.60 -8.01 -12.27
CA ALA A 128 7.80 -8.61 -12.83
C ALA A 128 8.08 -10.02 -12.26
N ALA A 129 9.09 -10.70 -12.81
CA ALA A 129 9.53 -12.00 -12.32
C ALA A 129 10.24 -11.86 -10.98
N GLY A 130 9.91 -12.75 -10.03
CA GLY A 130 10.47 -12.80 -8.69
C GLY A 130 9.44 -13.24 -7.64
N PRO A 131 9.79 -13.23 -6.35
CA PRO A 131 8.88 -13.61 -5.28
C PRO A 131 7.76 -12.59 -5.10
N THR A 132 6.50 -13.04 -5.18
CA THR A 132 5.34 -12.28 -4.72
C THR A 132 5.20 -12.46 -3.20
N ILE A 133 4.92 -11.39 -2.48
CA ILE A 133 4.81 -11.35 -1.02
C ILE A 133 3.36 -10.98 -0.68
N GLY A 134 2.54 -11.97 -0.37
CA GLY A 134 1.09 -11.80 -0.21
C GLY A 134 0.36 -11.57 -1.52
N MET A 135 -0.95 -11.54 -1.43
CA MET A 135 -1.88 -11.20 -2.52
C MET A 135 -3.01 -10.36 -1.95
N TRP A 136 -3.57 -9.49 -2.75
CA TRP A 136 -4.67 -8.60 -2.31
C TRP A 136 -5.87 -9.37 -1.71
N ASP A 137 -6.10 -10.60 -2.17
CA ASP A 137 -7.19 -11.49 -1.76
C ASP A 137 -6.73 -12.70 -0.94
N ASN A 138 -5.41 -12.88 -0.73
CA ASN A 138 -4.86 -14.01 0.02
C ASN A 138 -3.64 -13.60 0.86
N GLN A 139 -3.79 -13.64 2.18
CA GLN A 139 -2.72 -13.38 3.14
C GLN A 139 -2.07 -14.69 3.66
N GLY A 140 -2.32 -15.78 3.00
CA GLY A 140 -1.62 -17.08 3.20
C GLY A 140 -0.54 -17.33 2.14
N PRO A 141 0.13 -18.48 2.20
CA PRO A 141 1.13 -18.84 1.21
C PRO A 141 0.58 -18.81 -0.23
N THR A 142 1.36 -18.24 -1.13
CA THR A 142 1.06 -18.19 -2.56
C THR A 142 1.91 -19.24 -3.27
N PRO A 143 1.34 -20.36 -3.75
CA PRO A 143 2.10 -21.40 -4.43
C PRO A 143 2.82 -20.86 -5.67
N VAL A 144 4.01 -21.37 -5.95
CA VAL A 144 4.88 -21.05 -7.07
C VAL A 144 5.43 -19.63 -6.99
N ARG A 145 4.59 -18.59 -7.06
CA ARG A 145 5.04 -17.19 -7.07
C ARG A 145 5.66 -16.76 -5.73
N GLY A 146 5.10 -17.22 -4.62
CA GLY A 146 5.63 -16.95 -3.29
C GLY A 146 6.81 -17.84 -2.88
N ASP A 147 7.10 -18.92 -3.64
CA ASP A 147 8.18 -19.86 -3.32
C ASP A 147 9.54 -19.44 -3.89
N TRP A 148 9.59 -18.42 -4.73
CA TRP A 148 10.84 -17.89 -5.26
C TRP A 148 11.62 -17.15 -4.18
N PRO A 149 12.96 -17.28 -4.17
CA PRO A 149 13.80 -16.55 -3.23
C PRO A 149 13.99 -15.08 -3.64
N LEU A 150 14.15 -14.23 -2.64
CA LEU A 150 14.52 -12.83 -2.80
C LEU A 150 16.01 -12.71 -3.18
N PHE A 151 16.28 -11.98 -4.25
CA PHE A 151 17.64 -11.70 -4.69
C PHE A 151 18.03 -10.23 -4.46
N PRO A 152 19.31 -9.94 -4.18
CA PRO A 152 19.83 -8.58 -4.17
C PRO A 152 19.64 -7.87 -5.52
N ASN A 153 19.61 -6.54 -5.49
CA ASN A 153 19.49 -5.66 -6.67
C ASN A 153 18.18 -5.90 -7.46
N THR A 154 17.10 -6.12 -6.74
CA THR A 154 15.76 -6.25 -7.32
C THR A 154 14.86 -5.12 -6.84
N CYS A 155 14.02 -4.60 -7.74
CA CYS A 155 13.03 -3.58 -7.43
C CYS A 155 11.68 -4.20 -7.10
N TYR A 156 10.95 -3.54 -6.20
CA TYR A 156 9.65 -3.94 -5.69
C TYR A 156 8.71 -2.76 -5.57
N ALA A 157 7.42 -3.00 -5.82
CA ALA A 157 6.34 -2.23 -5.24
C ALA A 157 6.15 -2.69 -3.79
N ILE A 158 6.44 -1.82 -2.83
CA ILE A 158 6.21 -2.08 -1.40
C ILE A 158 4.76 -1.71 -1.09
N GLU A 159 3.87 -2.62 -1.40
CA GLU A 159 2.42 -2.43 -1.46
C GLU A 159 1.67 -3.17 -0.37
N GLY A 160 0.59 -2.54 0.07
CA GLY A 160 -0.43 -3.10 0.95
C GLY A 160 -1.22 -2.02 1.67
N ASN A 161 -1.97 -2.42 2.69
CA ASN A 161 -2.80 -1.48 3.42
C ASN A 161 -2.90 -1.81 4.90
N VAL A 162 -3.32 -0.80 5.67
CA VAL A 162 -3.75 -0.96 7.07
C VAL A 162 -5.14 -0.37 7.27
N ARG A 163 -5.87 -0.89 8.25
CA ARG A 163 -7.17 -0.36 8.67
C ARG A 163 -7.07 0.22 10.07
N VAL A 164 -7.35 1.52 10.19
CA VAL A 164 -7.19 2.27 11.43
C VAL A 164 -8.50 2.92 11.82
N PRO A 165 -9.07 2.60 13.01
CA PRO A 165 -10.26 3.29 13.50
C PRO A 165 -10.00 4.78 13.69
N LEU A 166 -10.87 5.63 13.14
CA LEU A 166 -10.77 7.09 13.29
C LEU A 166 -11.75 7.62 14.33
N PRO A 167 -11.28 8.32 15.38
CA PRO A 167 -12.15 9.01 16.32
C PRO A 167 -13.08 10.01 15.63
N GLU A 168 -12.57 10.75 14.65
CA GLU A 168 -13.31 11.72 13.86
C GLU A 168 -14.45 11.09 13.04
N TRP A 169 -14.38 9.79 12.78
CA TRP A 169 -15.38 8.98 12.10
C TRP A 169 -16.18 8.09 13.09
N GLN A 170 -16.18 8.43 14.38
CA GLN A 170 -16.86 7.66 15.44
C GLN A 170 -16.40 6.20 15.54
N GLY A 171 -15.13 5.94 15.24
CA GLY A 171 -14.54 4.62 15.27
C GLY A 171 -14.66 3.83 13.96
N GLN A 172 -15.31 4.38 12.94
CA GLN A 172 -15.27 3.77 11.60
C GLN A 172 -13.81 3.75 11.11
N PRO A 173 -13.32 2.60 10.59
CA PRO A 173 -11.95 2.52 10.12
C PRO A 173 -11.75 3.26 8.80
N VAL A 174 -10.60 3.90 8.66
CA VAL A 174 -10.04 4.31 7.36
C VAL A 174 -9.06 3.25 6.89
N GLN A 175 -9.05 2.97 5.61
CA GLN A 175 -8.00 2.16 4.98
C GLN A 175 -6.91 3.09 4.43
N ILE A 176 -5.69 2.89 4.88
CA ILE A 176 -4.50 3.55 4.35
C ILE A 176 -3.84 2.56 3.41
N GLY A 177 -3.95 2.79 2.11
CA GLY A 177 -3.23 2.07 1.05
C GLY A 177 -1.94 2.79 0.74
N LEU A 178 -0.84 2.08 0.74
CA LEU A 178 0.48 2.63 0.44
C LEU A 178 1.21 1.71 -0.54
N GLU A 179 1.86 2.33 -1.52
CA GLU A 179 2.73 1.64 -2.46
C GLU A 179 3.83 2.57 -2.93
N GLN A 180 5.05 2.15 -2.74
CA GLN A 180 6.21 2.88 -3.22
C GLN A 180 7.22 1.97 -3.90
N ASP A 181 7.77 2.48 -5.00
CA ASP A 181 8.89 1.84 -5.69
C ASP A 181 10.13 1.82 -4.80
N ALA A 182 10.70 0.64 -4.59
CA ALA A 182 11.90 0.46 -3.80
C ALA A 182 12.84 -0.57 -4.41
N CYS A 183 14.11 -0.51 -4.03
CA CYS A 183 15.13 -1.48 -4.40
C CYS A 183 15.64 -2.20 -3.15
N PHE A 184 15.72 -3.53 -3.20
CA PHE A 184 16.42 -4.33 -2.21
C PHE A 184 17.85 -4.52 -2.67
N ASP A 185 18.82 -3.93 -1.97
CA ASP A 185 20.25 -3.98 -2.32
C ASP A 185 20.96 -5.26 -1.85
N GLY A 186 20.29 -6.09 -1.05
CA GLY A 186 20.80 -7.31 -0.43
C GLY A 186 20.93 -7.22 1.09
N GLU A 187 20.94 -6.00 1.62
CA GLU A 187 20.98 -5.72 3.06
C GLU A 187 19.73 -4.99 3.54
N ARG A 188 19.23 -4.04 2.73
CA ARG A 188 18.09 -3.19 3.07
C ARG A 188 17.24 -2.84 1.85
N VAL A 189 16.03 -2.40 2.13
CA VAL A 189 15.13 -1.80 1.13
C VAL A 189 15.34 -0.29 1.10
N VAL A 190 15.55 0.27 -0.09
CA VAL A 190 15.73 1.71 -0.33
C VAL A 190 14.62 2.20 -1.23
N TYR A 191 13.79 3.11 -0.74
CA TYR A 191 12.73 3.75 -1.52
C TYR A 191 13.30 4.68 -2.57
N LEU A 192 12.87 4.54 -3.83
CA LEU A 192 13.46 5.28 -4.96
C LEU A 192 12.94 6.72 -5.05
N GLY A 193 11.66 6.95 -4.74
CA GLY A 193 11.02 8.26 -4.74
C GLY A 193 10.73 8.85 -3.34
N GLY A 194 11.13 8.14 -2.29
CA GLY A 194 10.73 8.44 -0.92
C GLY A 194 9.42 7.77 -0.53
N ARG A 195 8.81 8.21 0.56
CA ARG A 195 7.50 7.78 1.06
C ARG A 195 6.62 8.96 1.38
N GLN A 196 5.32 8.76 1.32
CA GLN A 196 4.36 9.71 1.88
C GLN A 196 4.45 9.67 3.43
N THR A 197 4.60 10.85 4.06
CA THR A 197 4.75 11.00 5.53
C THR A 197 3.85 12.11 6.07
#